data_961bed97482ab0402a3cc2d494767ab0
#
_entry.id   961bed97482ab0402a3cc2d494767ab0
#
_cell.length_a   1.000
_cell.length_b   1.000
_cell.length_c   1.000
_cell.angle_alpha   90.00
_cell.angle_beta   90.00
_cell.angle_gamma   90.00
#
_symmetry.space_group_name_H-M   'P 1'
#
loop_
_entity.id
_entity.type
_entity.pdbx_description
1 polymer ?
#
loop_
_entity_poly.entity_id
_entity_poly.type
_entity_poly.pdbx_seq_one_letter_code
_entity_poly.pdbx_strand_id
1 'polypeptide(L)'
;MRMLFYIKRNLAIASSYSQYWKLIESYTAISNQHLTPEIKLRLITRKCLVWNEPVTQNSPHPLGEPFWAFYWPGGQALSRCVFAAKKIIFAFIIK
;
A
#
# COMPACT_ATOMS: atom_id res chain seq x y z
N MET A 1 27.15 23.64 6.13
CA MET A 1 25.85 24.10 6.66
C MET A 1 24.64 23.44 6.01
N ARG A 2 24.59 23.31 4.71
CA ARG A 2 23.50 22.61 4.01
C ARG A 2 23.41 21.11 4.36
N MET A 3 24.52 20.45 4.56
CA MET A 3 24.60 19.03 4.90
C MET A 3 24.01 18.72 6.29
N LEU A 4 24.28 19.56 7.29
CA LEU A 4 23.76 19.39 8.65
C LEU A 4 22.25 19.58 8.70
N PHE A 5 21.73 20.52 7.93
CA PHE A 5 20.29 20.77 7.80
C PHE A 5 19.59 19.61 7.12
N TYR A 6 20.21 19.03 6.10
CA TYR A 6 19.71 17.87 5.37
C TYR A 6 19.67 16.63 6.27
N ILE A 7 20.72 16.38 7.05
CA ILE A 7 20.79 15.26 7.99
C ILE A 7 19.74 15.39 9.09
N LYS A 8 19.58 16.56 9.69
CA LYS A 8 18.54 16.81 10.71
C LYS A 8 17.14 16.64 10.15
N ARG A 9 16.89 17.11 8.94
CA ARG A 9 15.61 16.96 8.26
C ARG A 9 15.31 15.49 7.96
N ASN A 10 16.29 14.74 7.49
CA ASN A 10 16.14 13.32 7.20
C ASN A 10 15.92 12.48 8.47
N LEU A 11 16.56 12.81 9.58
CA LEU A 11 16.35 12.16 10.86
C LEU A 11 14.94 12.41 11.40
N ALA A 12 14.45 13.66 11.29
CA ALA A 12 13.09 14.00 11.69
C ALA A 12 12.04 13.27 10.80
N ILE A 13 12.27 13.21 9.49
CA ILE A 13 11.42 12.47 8.55
C ILE A 13 11.45 10.97 8.86
N ALA A 14 12.61 10.39 9.15
CA ALA A 14 12.75 8.98 9.49
C ALA A 14 12.04 8.62 10.79
N SER A 15 12.09 9.47 11.82
CA SER A 15 11.37 9.29 13.09
C SER A 15 9.87 9.35 12.89
N SER A 16 9.38 10.34 12.14
CA SER A 16 7.97 10.48 11.77
C SER A 16 7.51 9.29 10.92
N TYR A 17 8.32 8.84 9.97
CA TYR A 17 8.07 7.70 9.12
C TYR A 17 7.93 6.40 9.92
N SER A 18 8.78 6.19 10.93
CA SER A 18 8.72 5.02 11.83
C SER A 18 7.40 4.95 12.60
N GLN A 19 6.90 6.08 13.11
CA GLN A 19 5.60 6.15 13.79
C GLN A 19 4.45 5.87 12.84
N TYR A 20 4.47 6.44 11.65
CA TYR A 20 3.47 6.16 10.61
C TYR A 20 3.50 4.70 10.17
N TRP A 21 4.67 4.10 10.07
CA TRP A 21 4.80 2.70 9.68
C TRP A 21 4.15 1.76 10.68
N LYS A 22 4.36 1.99 11.97
CA LYS A 22 3.70 1.22 13.03
C LYS A 22 2.17 1.33 12.95
N LEU A 23 1.68 2.52 12.65
CA LEU A 23 0.26 2.77 12.47
C LEU A 23 -0.29 2.03 11.24
N ILE A 24 0.42 2.09 10.13
CA ILE A 24 0.09 1.36 8.90
C ILE A 24 0.04 -0.15 9.16
N GLU A 25 1.02 -0.69 9.85
CA GLU A 25 1.05 -2.12 10.18
C GLU A 25 -0.13 -2.56 11.04
N SER A 26 -0.57 -1.71 11.97
CA SER A 26 -1.69 -2.03 12.85
C SER A 26 -3.05 -2.04 12.15
N TYR A 27 -3.22 -1.24 11.08
CA TYR A 27 -4.49 -1.10 10.37
C TYR A 27 -4.57 -1.86 9.05
N THR A 28 -3.49 -2.49 8.62
CA THR A 28 -3.41 -3.21 7.34
C THR A 28 -2.88 -4.61 7.54
N ALA A 29 -3.05 -5.44 6.52
CA ALA A 29 -2.54 -6.81 6.50
C ALA A 29 -1.90 -7.11 5.15
N ILE A 30 -0.90 -7.98 5.15
CA ILE A 30 -0.30 -8.48 3.92
C ILE A 30 -1.25 -9.50 3.31
N SER A 31 -1.62 -9.30 2.06
CA SER A 31 -2.57 -10.13 1.33
C SER A 31 -2.09 -10.45 -0.07
N ASN A 32 -2.40 -11.66 -0.52
CA ASN A 32 -2.27 -12.09 -1.90
C ASN A 32 -3.64 -12.53 -2.48
N GLN A 33 -4.71 -12.26 -1.76
CA GLN A 33 -6.08 -12.60 -2.18
C GLN A 33 -6.65 -11.50 -3.10
N HIS A 34 -6.06 -11.37 -4.26
CA HIS A 34 -6.43 -10.42 -5.31
C HIS A 34 -6.03 -10.98 -6.67
N LEU A 35 -6.30 -10.24 -7.74
CA LEU A 35 -6.07 -10.71 -9.12
C LEU A 35 -4.58 -10.85 -9.50
N THR A 36 -3.66 -10.32 -8.71
CA THR A 36 -2.21 -10.49 -8.89
C THR A 36 -1.58 -11.17 -7.68
N PRO A 37 -1.92 -12.45 -7.39
CA PRO A 37 -1.47 -13.13 -6.18
C PRO A 37 0.04 -13.39 -6.13
N GLU A 38 0.73 -13.22 -7.25
CA GLU A 38 2.19 -13.29 -7.34
C GLU A 38 2.88 -12.20 -6.51
N ILE A 39 2.15 -11.12 -6.22
CA ILE A 39 2.64 -9.99 -5.43
C ILE A 39 1.88 -9.93 -4.13
N LYS A 40 2.58 -9.95 -3.01
CA LYS A 40 2.00 -9.72 -1.69
C LYS A 40 1.92 -8.21 -1.46
N LEU A 41 0.72 -7.73 -1.19
CA LEU A 41 0.46 -6.31 -0.95
C LEU A 41 -0.05 -6.09 0.47
N ARG A 42 0.34 -4.96 1.05
CA ARG A 42 -0.19 -4.54 2.34
C ARG A 42 -1.45 -3.72 2.11
N LEU A 43 -2.60 -4.28 2.48
CA LEU A 43 -3.91 -3.73 2.16
C LEU A 43 -4.82 -3.73 3.39
N ILE A 44 -5.86 -2.91 3.34
CA ILE A 44 -7.01 -3.06 4.24
C ILE A 44 -7.87 -4.20 3.72
N THR A 45 -8.04 -5.22 4.54
CA THR A 45 -8.86 -6.39 4.24
C THR A 45 -10.08 -6.41 5.15
N ARG A 46 -11.06 -7.27 4.83
CA ARG A 46 -12.25 -7.45 5.66
C ARG A 46 -11.94 -7.88 7.10
N LYS A 47 -10.76 -8.44 7.34
CA LYS A 47 -10.28 -8.85 8.67
C LYS A 47 -9.73 -7.67 9.47
N CYS A 48 -9.45 -6.54 8.84
CA CYS A 48 -8.95 -5.36 9.52
C CYS A 48 -10.08 -4.65 10.26
N LEU A 49 -9.79 -4.14 11.45
CA LEU A 49 -10.77 -3.40 12.27
C LEU A 49 -11.39 -2.23 11.53
N VAL A 50 -10.60 -1.55 10.73
CA VAL A 50 -11.00 -0.39 9.92
C VAL A 50 -12.16 -0.70 8.97
N TRP A 51 -12.21 -1.90 8.43
CA TRP A 51 -13.29 -2.30 7.52
C TRP A 51 -14.68 -2.21 8.18
N ASN A 52 -14.73 -2.51 9.47
CA ASN A 52 -15.97 -2.59 10.22
C ASN A 52 -16.26 -1.34 11.06
N GLU A 53 -15.33 -0.38 11.12
CA GLU A 53 -15.54 0.86 11.86
C GLU A 53 -16.39 1.84 11.02
N PRO A 54 -17.49 2.38 11.62
CA PRO A 54 -18.26 3.40 10.93
C PRO A 54 -17.41 4.68 10.79
N VAL A 55 -17.26 5.14 9.58
CA VAL A 55 -16.60 6.43 9.31
C VAL A 55 -17.58 7.52 9.71
N THR A 56 -17.38 8.09 10.90
CA THR A 56 -18.12 9.25 11.35
C THR A 56 -17.26 10.50 11.23
N GLN A 57 -17.88 11.64 10.93
CA GLN A 57 -17.18 12.93 10.86
C GLN A 57 -16.49 13.29 12.18
N ASN A 58 -16.94 12.72 13.29
CA ASN A 58 -16.43 12.98 14.63
C ASN A 58 -15.29 12.04 15.05
N SER A 59 -14.97 11.04 14.24
CA SER A 59 -13.88 10.10 14.49
C SER A 59 -13.07 9.92 13.21
N PRO A 60 -12.19 10.87 12.88
CA PRO A 60 -11.35 10.75 11.70
C PRO A 60 -10.40 9.56 11.88
N HIS A 61 -10.25 8.77 10.84
CA HIS A 61 -9.33 7.65 10.84
C HIS A 61 -7.89 8.15 11.02
N PRO A 62 -7.06 7.49 11.87
CA PRO A 62 -5.67 7.93 12.09
C PRO A 62 -4.81 8.03 10.83
N LEU A 63 -5.15 7.29 9.78
CA LEU A 63 -4.47 7.33 8.48
C LEU A 63 -5.12 8.30 7.48
N GLY A 64 -6.11 9.10 7.93
CA GLY A 64 -6.93 9.91 7.03
C GLY A 64 -7.89 9.04 6.23
N GLU A 65 -8.21 9.43 5.01
CA GLU A 65 -9.00 8.59 4.11
C GLU A 65 -8.11 7.48 3.53
N PRO A 66 -8.32 6.20 3.92
CA PRO A 66 -7.38 5.13 3.59
C PRO A 66 -7.58 4.52 2.19
N PHE A 67 -8.02 5.29 1.23
CA PHE A 67 -8.25 4.84 -0.14
C PHE A 67 -6.99 4.27 -0.81
N TRP A 68 -5.84 4.73 -0.43
CA TRP A 68 -4.55 4.25 -0.91
C TRP A 68 -4.24 2.80 -0.49
N ALA A 69 -4.88 2.32 0.57
CA ALA A 69 -4.66 0.98 1.11
C ALA A 69 -5.61 -0.07 0.53
N PHE A 70 -6.40 0.29 -0.46
CA PHE A 70 -7.27 -0.63 -1.20
C PHE A 70 -6.69 -0.93 -2.57
N TYR A 71 -6.79 -2.18 -2.96
CA TYR A 71 -6.48 -2.58 -4.34
C TYR A 71 -7.77 -2.56 -5.15
N TRP A 72 -8.01 -1.46 -5.82
CA TRP A 72 -9.26 -1.19 -6.53
C TRP A 72 -9.46 -2.14 -7.71
N PRO A 73 -10.72 -2.56 -8.00
CA PRO A 73 -10.99 -3.54 -9.05
C PRO A 73 -10.44 -3.16 -10.43
N GLY A 74 -10.55 -1.91 -10.82
CA GLY A 74 -9.98 -1.42 -12.10
C GLY A 74 -8.48 -1.56 -12.16
N GLY A 75 -7.78 -1.19 -11.10
CA GLY A 75 -6.34 -1.36 -10.96
C GLY A 75 -5.92 -2.82 -10.94
N GLN A 76 -6.68 -3.68 -10.28
CA GLN A 76 -6.43 -5.11 -10.26
C GLN A 76 -6.54 -5.72 -11.67
N ALA A 77 -7.59 -5.40 -12.40
CA ALA A 77 -7.81 -5.89 -13.76
C ALA A 77 -6.70 -5.44 -14.69
N LEU A 78 -6.33 -4.16 -14.64
CA LEU A 78 -5.24 -3.60 -15.45
C LEU A 78 -3.90 -4.27 -15.12
N SER A 79 -3.59 -4.45 -13.85
CA SER A 79 -2.37 -5.13 -13.39
C SER A 79 -2.32 -6.58 -13.89
N ARG A 80 -3.42 -7.29 -13.85
CA ARG A 80 -3.51 -8.67 -14.37
C ARG A 80 -3.23 -8.71 -15.88
N CYS A 81 -3.78 -7.79 -16.63
CA CYS A 81 -3.53 -7.67 -18.06
C CYS A 81 -2.05 -7.39 -18.37
N VAL A 82 -1.42 -6.49 -17.62
CA VAL A 82 0.01 -6.16 -17.78
C VAL A 82 0.89 -7.39 -17.48
N PHE A 83 0.60 -8.14 -16.43
CA PHE A 83 1.33 -9.37 -16.12
C PHE A 83 1.17 -10.43 -17.22
N ALA A 84 -0.03 -10.62 -17.74
CA ALA A 84 -0.27 -11.55 -18.85
C ALA A 84 0.46 -11.13 -20.12
N ALA A 85 0.42 -9.86 -20.47
CA ALA A 85 1.14 -9.30 -21.61
C ALA A 85 2.66 -9.45 -21.47
N LYS A 86 3.19 -9.22 -20.27
CA LYS A 86 4.62 -9.42 -19.98
C LYS A 86 5.06 -10.85 -20.20
N LYS A 87 4.28 -11.84 -19.76
CA LYS A 87 4.56 -13.27 -19.99
C LYS A 87 4.59 -13.61 -21.49
N ILE A 88 3.66 -13.08 -22.27
CA ILE A 88 3.60 -13.27 -23.72
C ILE A 88 4.82 -12.65 -24.39
N ILE A 89 5.18 -11.42 -24.05
CA ILE A 89 6.34 -10.71 -24.59
C ILE A 89 7.63 -11.48 -24.27
N PHE A 90 7.80 -11.95 -23.04
CA PHE A 90 8.96 -12.76 -22.66
C PHE A 90 9.03 -14.07 -23.45
N ALA A 91 7.92 -14.74 -23.65
CA ALA A 91 7.87 -15.96 -24.48
C ALA A 91 8.31 -15.70 -25.94
N PHE A 92 7.97 -14.52 -26.48
CA PHE A 92 8.41 -14.11 -27.81
C PHE A 92 9.89 -13.77 -27.88
N ILE A 93 10.44 -13.13 -26.86
CA ILE A 93 11.85 -12.68 -26.84
C ILE A 93 12.80 -13.86 -26.60
N ILE A 94 12.40 -14.85 -25.82
CA ILE A 94 13.24 -16.00 -25.45
C ILE A 94 13.27 -17.08 -26.56
N LYS A 95 12.34 -17.03 -27.49
CA LYS A 95 12.40 -17.89 -28.69
C LYS A 95 13.36 -17.31 -29.72
#